data_7dde7e18e6e3864e530e13333bd9b338
#
_entry.id   7dde7e18e6e3864e530e13333bd9b338
#
_cell.length_a   1.000
_cell.length_b   1.000
_cell.length_c   1.000
_cell.angle_alpha   90.00
_cell.angle_beta   90.00
_cell.angle_gamma   90.00
#
_symmetry.space_group_name_H-M   'P 1'
#
loop_
_entity.id
_entity.type
_entity.pdbx_description
1 polymer ?
#
loop_
_entity_poly.entity_id
_entity_poly.type
_entity_poly.pdbx_seq_one_letter_code
_entity_poly.pdbx_strand_id
1 'polypeptide(L)'
;MTARFLQNPWCLLLAINAAIIVGVFVHKIQLPPYVPYIHLLVDYHFGFIKRALIGTIVALFTDKVPLWLVFALGGATWLVTLGLYARLFQTTFGFTAKTLPTFVFIAGSPFFLKNFMHTLGHFDIYGCALAIVLLLVPAGSLLFVALAALFSIVLVLIHHIHLLMYVPTIITIVVIRHYLAHGCDRTNVAFGIMALLAVSALFFAAQFWGTMPVPEADFVADLKSRMADPSRTDLLQFAYIWYQPLAKEISDTWGRLPHNILGVPVFALLIWLHTPLWRYFANLIGALASDTHRRLVIAALIGVSLAYVVMFAMVFDYSRWISNWAVCMFLILHAVKMLPAARETPLISAEDQTTNIFGLIVTLIPRVGIVRPF
;
A
#
# COMPACT_ATOMS: atom_id res chain seq x y z
N MET A 1 31.73 16.49 3.42
CA MET A 1 30.84 15.32 3.50
C MET A 1 30.24 14.91 2.14
N THR A 2 30.05 15.82 1.21
CA THR A 2 29.35 15.65 -0.09
C THR A 2 30.10 14.79 -1.13
N ALA A 3 31.41 14.93 -1.31
CA ALA A 3 32.13 14.23 -2.38
C ALA A 3 32.24 12.71 -2.16
N ARG A 4 32.45 12.25 -0.92
CA ARG A 4 32.54 10.80 -0.60
C ARG A 4 31.17 10.08 -0.65
N PHE A 5 30.08 10.82 -0.43
CA PHE A 5 28.73 10.27 -0.49
C PHE A 5 28.34 9.97 -1.95
N LEU A 6 28.69 10.84 -2.90
CA LEU A 6 28.42 10.65 -4.33
C LEU A 6 29.29 9.52 -4.96
N GLN A 7 30.41 9.13 -4.33
CA GLN A 7 31.22 7.99 -4.77
C GLN A 7 30.65 6.63 -4.36
N ASN A 8 29.64 6.60 -3.49
CA ASN A 8 29.00 5.35 -3.10
C ASN A 8 28.03 4.88 -4.19
N PRO A 9 28.18 3.67 -4.77
CA PRO A 9 27.32 3.18 -5.86
C PRO A 9 25.84 3.12 -5.46
N TRP A 10 25.54 2.89 -4.19
CA TRP A 10 24.17 2.87 -3.69
C TRP A 10 23.51 4.24 -3.70
N CYS A 11 24.27 5.34 -3.55
CA CYS A 11 23.75 6.70 -3.74
C CYS A 11 23.43 7.00 -5.20
N LEU A 12 24.26 6.48 -6.13
CA LEU A 12 23.98 6.58 -7.56
C LEU A 12 22.67 5.85 -7.91
N LEU A 13 22.46 4.63 -7.36
CA LEU A 13 21.20 3.90 -7.55
C LEU A 13 19.98 4.69 -7.05
N LEU A 14 20.10 5.39 -5.94
CA LEU A 14 19.02 6.25 -5.44
C LEU A 14 18.77 7.44 -6.36
N ALA A 15 19.81 8.05 -6.93
CA ALA A 15 19.65 9.13 -7.89
C ALA A 15 18.98 8.64 -9.19
N ILE A 16 19.36 7.47 -9.70
CA ILE A 16 18.71 6.80 -10.84
C ILE A 16 17.25 6.51 -10.52
N ASN A 17 16.97 5.96 -9.33
CA ASN A 17 15.60 5.70 -8.89
C ASN A 17 14.75 6.98 -8.86
N ALA A 18 15.29 8.08 -8.35
CA ALA A 18 14.61 9.37 -8.34
C ALA A 18 14.32 9.87 -9.77
N ALA A 19 15.29 9.75 -10.69
CA ALA A 19 15.09 10.11 -12.10
C ALA A 19 13.99 9.25 -12.76
N ILE A 20 13.96 7.93 -12.49
CA ILE A 20 12.90 7.04 -12.98
C ILE A 20 11.55 7.49 -12.43
N ILE A 21 11.44 7.78 -11.13
CA ILE A 21 10.19 8.25 -10.51
C ILE A 21 9.69 9.54 -11.16
N VAL A 22 10.58 10.50 -11.41
CA VAL A 22 10.23 11.74 -12.12
C VAL A 22 9.74 11.43 -13.54
N GLY A 23 10.42 10.57 -14.28
CA GLY A 23 9.98 10.13 -15.61
C GLY A 23 8.60 9.48 -15.59
N VAL A 24 8.34 8.59 -14.61
CA VAL A 24 7.03 7.96 -14.40
C VAL A 24 5.97 9.01 -14.08
N PHE A 25 6.26 10.00 -13.24
CA PHE A 25 5.33 11.09 -12.91
C PHE A 25 4.97 11.90 -14.15
N VAL A 26 5.97 12.35 -14.92
CA VAL A 26 5.77 13.12 -16.16
C VAL A 26 4.91 12.36 -17.16
N HIS A 27 5.16 11.05 -17.30
CA HIS A 27 4.32 10.19 -18.15
C HIS A 27 2.89 10.07 -17.58
N LYS A 28 2.75 9.89 -16.26
CA LYS A 28 1.45 9.66 -15.61
C LYS A 28 0.51 10.86 -15.71
N ILE A 29 1.01 12.08 -15.60
CA ILE A 29 0.18 13.29 -15.71
C ILE A 29 -0.35 13.54 -17.13
N GLN A 30 0.20 12.87 -18.15
CA GLN A 30 -0.28 12.92 -19.52
C GLN A 30 -1.43 11.94 -19.78
N LEU A 31 -1.64 10.97 -18.88
CA LEU A 31 -2.68 9.94 -19.01
C LEU A 31 -3.95 10.35 -18.27
N PRO A 32 -5.15 10.08 -18.82
CA PRO A 32 -6.40 10.35 -18.13
C PRO A 32 -6.51 9.55 -16.84
N PRO A 33 -6.77 10.20 -15.68
CA PRO A 33 -6.92 9.52 -14.40
C PRO A 33 -8.37 9.10 -14.15
N TYR A 34 -8.93 8.25 -14.99
CA TYR A 34 -10.35 7.87 -15.00
C TYR A 34 -10.92 7.56 -13.60
N VAL A 35 -10.53 6.42 -13.01
CA VAL A 35 -11.05 5.98 -11.71
C VAL A 35 -10.64 6.91 -10.56
N PRO A 36 -9.38 7.38 -10.46
CA PRO A 36 -9.01 8.37 -9.46
C PRO A 36 -9.81 9.67 -9.53
N TYR A 37 -10.19 10.13 -10.72
CA TYR A 37 -10.99 11.34 -10.87
C TYR A 37 -12.42 11.12 -10.36
N ILE A 38 -13.07 10.00 -10.75
CA ILE A 38 -14.40 9.65 -10.26
C ILE A 38 -14.41 9.54 -8.72
N HIS A 39 -13.36 9.01 -8.11
CA HIS A 39 -13.24 8.94 -6.64
C HIS A 39 -13.26 10.32 -5.96
N LEU A 40 -12.90 11.41 -6.64
CA LEU A 40 -13.00 12.77 -6.09
C LEU A 40 -14.40 13.38 -6.29
N LEU A 41 -15.16 12.85 -7.25
CA LEU A 41 -16.51 13.30 -7.58
C LEU A 41 -17.58 12.61 -6.73
N VAL A 42 -17.34 11.38 -6.29
CA VAL A 42 -18.32 10.57 -5.55
C VAL A 42 -18.27 10.88 -4.05
N ASP A 43 -19.42 11.24 -3.47
CA ASP A 43 -19.57 11.53 -2.04
C ASP A 43 -20.79 10.87 -1.42
N TYR A 44 -21.03 11.12 -0.12
CA TYR A 44 -22.12 10.51 0.64
C TYR A 44 -23.49 11.21 0.48
N HIS A 45 -23.67 12.15 -0.45
CA HIS A 45 -24.99 12.73 -0.67
C HIS A 45 -25.99 11.69 -1.24
N PHE A 46 -25.49 10.66 -1.92
CA PHE A 46 -26.30 9.50 -2.34
C PHE A 46 -26.62 8.52 -1.19
N GLY A 47 -26.21 8.80 0.03
CA GLY A 47 -26.30 7.90 1.18
C GLY A 47 -25.01 7.10 1.40
N PHE A 48 -25.09 5.99 2.16
CA PHE A 48 -23.94 5.16 2.44
C PHE A 48 -23.54 4.36 1.19
N ILE A 49 -22.52 4.83 0.49
CA ILE A 49 -21.99 4.17 -0.71
C ILE A 49 -20.48 3.88 -0.58
N LYS A 50 -20.03 2.83 -1.24
CA LYS A 50 -18.62 2.42 -1.24
C LYS A 50 -17.72 3.51 -1.86
N ARG A 51 -16.52 3.72 -1.31
CA ARG A 51 -15.47 4.60 -1.89
C ARG A 51 -15.82 6.10 -1.92
N ALA A 52 -16.72 6.58 -1.06
CA ALA A 52 -17.18 7.96 -1.09
C ALA A 52 -16.44 8.91 -0.16
N LEU A 53 -15.67 8.41 0.84
CA LEU A 53 -15.08 9.25 1.89
C LEU A 53 -14.18 10.37 1.34
N ILE A 54 -13.32 10.08 0.38
CA ILE A 54 -12.37 11.08 -0.16
C ILE A 54 -13.13 12.15 -0.96
N GLY A 55 -14.11 11.75 -1.80
CA GLY A 55 -14.93 12.70 -2.53
C GLY A 55 -15.81 13.56 -1.60
N THR A 56 -16.29 12.99 -0.48
CA THR A 56 -16.97 13.75 0.57
C THR A 56 -16.06 14.82 1.17
N ILE A 57 -14.80 14.47 1.47
CA ILE A 57 -13.83 15.45 1.97
C ILE A 57 -13.58 16.54 0.92
N VAL A 58 -13.42 16.17 -0.36
CA VAL A 58 -13.23 17.15 -1.45
C VAL A 58 -14.44 18.05 -1.59
N ALA A 59 -15.66 17.54 -1.45
CA ALA A 59 -16.90 18.31 -1.54
C ALA A 59 -17.04 19.40 -0.45
N LEU A 60 -16.33 19.25 0.69
CA LEU A 60 -16.27 20.31 1.71
C LEU A 60 -15.50 21.56 1.26
N PHE A 61 -14.67 21.43 0.20
CA PHE A 61 -13.80 22.53 -0.26
C PHE A 61 -14.15 23.04 -1.66
N THR A 62 -14.83 22.24 -2.48
CA THR A 62 -15.18 22.64 -3.85
C THR A 62 -16.37 21.85 -4.40
N ASP A 63 -17.30 22.56 -5.03
CA ASP A 63 -18.43 21.99 -5.77
C ASP A 63 -18.01 21.55 -7.19
N LYS A 64 -16.96 22.14 -7.73
CA LYS A 64 -16.43 21.85 -9.07
C LYS A 64 -15.00 21.32 -8.97
N VAL A 65 -14.83 20.04 -9.27
CA VAL A 65 -13.55 19.35 -9.15
C VAL A 65 -12.76 19.50 -10.45
N PRO A 66 -11.61 20.20 -10.45
CA PRO A 66 -10.75 20.29 -11.61
C PRO A 66 -9.88 19.03 -11.73
N LEU A 67 -9.56 18.63 -12.98
CA LEU A 67 -8.78 17.42 -13.25
C LEU A 67 -7.39 17.42 -12.59
N TRP A 68 -6.73 18.59 -12.55
CA TRP A 68 -5.39 18.72 -11.93
C TRP A 68 -5.38 18.36 -10.43
N LEU A 69 -6.53 18.44 -9.75
CA LEU A 69 -6.64 18.13 -8.32
C LEU A 69 -6.28 16.66 -8.02
N VAL A 70 -6.57 15.73 -8.96
CA VAL A 70 -6.15 14.31 -8.82
C VAL A 70 -4.63 14.21 -8.69
N PHE A 71 -3.92 14.90 -9.57
CA PHE A 71 -2.46 14.86 -9.60
C PHE A 71 -1.84 15.61 -8.42
N ALA A 72 -2.45 16.73 -8.01
CA ALA A 72 -2.01 17.49 -6.85
C ALA A 72 -2.19 16.69 -5.54
N LEU A 73 -3.37 16.12 -5.30
CA LEU A 73 -3.65 15.30 -4.11
C LEU A 73 -2.83 14.02 -4.13
N GLY A 74 -2.77 13.34 -5.28
CA GLY A 74 -1.96 12.13 -5.44
C GLY A 74 -0.47 12.40 -5.22
N GLY A 75 0.06 13.47 -5.79
CA GLY A 75 1.46 13.90 -5.63
C GLY A 75 1.76 14.31 -4.19
N ALA A 76 0.88 15.09 -3.56
CA ALA A 76 1.03 15.49 -2.15
C ALA A 76 1.03 14.26 -1.23
N THR A 77 0.09 13.34 -1.41
CA THR A 77 0.02 12.10 -0.62
C THR A 77 1.28 11.24 -0.84
N TRP A 78 1.78 11.17 -2.07
CA TRP A 78 3.02 10.47 -2.39
C TRP A 78 4.23 11.11 -1.68
N LEU A 79 4.37 12.44 -1.72
CA LEU A 79 5.44 13.16 -1.03
C LEU A 79 5.37 12.99 0.49
N VAL A 80 4.17 13.08 1.07
CA VAL A 80 3.95 12.80 2.50
C VAL A 80 4.38 11.38 2.84
N THR A 81 3.98 10.39 2.03
CA THR A 81 4.36 8.98 2.24
C THR A 81 5.87 8.78 2.14
N LEU A 82 6.54 9.44 1.19
CA LEU A 82 8.00 9.44 1.07
C LEU A 82 8.66 10.01 2.33
N GLY A 83 8.19 11.17 2.82
CA GLY A 83 8.70 11.80 4.04
C GLY A 83 8.49 10.93 5.28
N LEU A 84 7.30 10.35 5.44
CA LEU A 84 6.97 9.40 6.51
C LEU A 84 7.87 8.16 6.44
N TYR A 85 8.08 7.60 5.24
CA TYR A 85 8.96 6.45 5.05
C TYR A 85 10.42 6.79 5.37
N ALA A 86 10.92 7.93 4.91
CA ALA A 86 12.27 8.38 5.27
C ALA A 86 12.43 8.51 6.78
N ARG A 87 11.41 9.05 7.48
CA ARG A 87 11.40 9.12 8.95
C ARG A 87 11.38 7.74 9.60
N LEU A 88 10.56 6.82 9.08
CA LEU A 88 10.50 5.43 9.56
C LEU A 88 11.84 4.74 9.38
N PHE A 89 12.45 4.87 8.19
CA PHE A 89 13.75 4.27 7.90
C PHE A 89 14.84 4.84 8.83
N GLN A 90 14.89 6.17 9.01
CA GLN A 90 15.80 6.81 9.95
C GLN A 90 15.65 6.28 11.38
N THR A 91 14.42 6.08 11.83
CA THR A 91 14.13 5.58 13.19
C THR A 91 14.51 4.10 13.35
N THR A 92 14.36 3.29 12.30
CA THR A 92 14.55 1.84 12.35
C THR A 92 16.00 1.43 12.07
N PHE A 93 16.65 2.06 11.09
CA PHE A 93 17.97 1.70 10.56
C PHE A 93 19.02 2.80 10.73
N GLY A 94 18.60 4.06 10.74
CA GLY A 94 19.48 5.21 10.54
C GLY A 94 19.93 5.34 9.07
N PHE A 95 20.30 6.55 8.64
CA PHE A 95 20.89 6.76 7.33
C PHE A 95 22.42 6.76 7.42
N THR A 96 23.02 5.61 7.07
CA THR A 96 24.48 5.40 7.02
C THR A 96 24.85 4.66 5.73
N ALA A 97 26.12 4.68 5.35
CA ALA A 97 26.58 3.92 4.18
C ALA A 97 26.24 2.42 4.28
N LYS A 98 26.23 1.86 5.49
CA LYS A 98 25.90 0.43 5.74
C LYS A 98 24.42 0.11 5.55
N THR A 99 23.51 1.10 5.72
CA THR A 99 22.06 0.89 5.60
C THR A 99 21.51 1.19 4.20
N LEU A 100 22.33 1.80 3.33
CA LEU A 100 21.93 2.14 1.95
C LEU A 100 21.46 0.94 1.14
N PRO A 101 22.11 -0.26 1.17
CA PRO A 101 21.57 -1.42 0.46
C PRO A 101 20.14 -1.75 0.83
N THR A 102 19.84 -1.80 2.13
CA THR A 102 18.46 -2.04 2.62
C THR A 102 17.49 -0.95 2.14
N PHE A 103 17.92 0.32 2.15
CA PHE A 103 17.09 1.43 1.66
C PHE A 103 16.80 1.29 0.16
N VAL A 104 17.80 0.93 -0.66
CA VAL A 104 17.63 0.71 -2.11
C VAL A 104 16.69 -0.45 -2.39
N PHE A 105 16.84 -1.59 -1.69
CA PHE A 105 15.93 -2.73 -1.89
C PHE A 105 14.48 -2.44 -1.50
N ILE A 106 14.21 -1.47 -0.65
CA ILE A 106 12.84 -1.08 -0.27
C ILE A 106 12.40 0.14 -1.10
N ALA A 107 13.04 1.29 -0.96
CA ALA A 107 12.63 2.54 -1.61
C ALA A 107 12.88 2.53 -3.13
N GLY A 108 13.95 1.86 -3.59
CA GLY A 108 14.26 1.66 -5.01
C GLY A 108 13.49 0.50 -5.66
N SER A 109 12.73 -0.27 -4.87
CA SER A 109 11.92 -1.38 -5.38
C SER A 109 10.83 -0.92 -6.36
N PRO A 110 10.57 -1.68 -7.44
CA PRO A 110 9.42 -1.44 -8.30
C PRO A 110 8.08 -1.66 -7.57
N PHE A 111 8.09 -2.37 -6.45
CA PHE A 111 6.90 -2.65 -5.65
C PHE A 111 6.42 -1.46 -4.81
N PHE A 112 7.27 -0.50 -4.48
CA PHE A 112 6.97 0.54 -3.49
C PHE A 112 6.73 1.93 -4.12
N LEU A 113 7.66 2.87 -3.98
CA LEU A 113 7.44 4.28 -4.38
C LEU A 113 7.14 4.43 -5.87
N LYS A 114 7.79 3.63 -6.72
CA LYS A 114 7.51 3.61 -8.17
C LYS A 114 6.10 3.11 -8.48
N ASN A 115 5.65 2.05 -7.77
CA ASN A 115 4.29 1.54 -7.95
C ASN A 115 3.25 2.60 -7.59
N PHE A 116 3.39 3.28 -6.45
CA PHE A 116 2.47 4.35 -6.07
C PHE A 116 2.50 5.55 -7.03
N MET A 117 3.63 5.80 -7.68
CA MET A 117 3.69 6.82 -8.73
C MET A 117 2.93 6.38 -9.99
N HIS A 118 3.01 5.09 -10.39
CA HIS A 118 2.20 4.54 -11.47
C HIS A 118 0.71 4.54 -11.18
N THR A 119 0.33 4.30 -9.93
CA THR A 119 -1.05 4.30 -9.45
C THR A 119 -1.44 5.62 -8.79
N LEU A 120 -0.85 6.74 -9.25
CA LEU A 120 -1.07 8.06 -8.67
C LEU A 120 -2.57 8.41 -8.63
N GLY A 121 -3.04 8.84 -7.47
CA GLY A 121 -4.44 9.13 -7.21
C GLY A 121 -5.30 7.92 -6.80
N HIS A 122 -4.79 6.69 -6.90
CA HIS A 122 -5.45 5.52 -6.32
C HIS A 122 -5.28 5.49 -4.80
N PHE A 123 -6.18 4.78 -4.13
CA PHE A 123 -6.30 4.81 -2.67
C PHE A 123 -5.33 3.91 -1.90
N ASP A 124 -4.57 3.06 -2.58
CA ASP A 124 -3.65 2.10 -1.94
C ASP A 124 -2.58 2.78 -1.07
N ILE A 125 -2.10 3.93 -1.53
CA ILE A 125 -1.05 4.69 -0.84
C ILE A 125 -1.49 5.16 0.57
N TYR A 126 -2.80 5.37 0.79
CA TYR A 126 -3.32 5.75 2.11
C TYR A 126 -3.11 4.63 3.13
N GLY A 127 -3.29 3.36 2.70
CA GLY A 127 -3.01 2.20 3.55
C GLY A 127 -1.55 2.13 3.98
N CYS A 128 -0.64 2.35 3.03
CA CYS A 128 0.79 2.42 3.30
C CYS A 128 1.12 3.58 4.27
N ALA A 129 0.62 4.78 3.99
CA ALA A 129 0.90 5.97 4.81
C ALA A 129 0.42 5.78 6.26
N LEU A 130 -0.81 5.30 6.47
CA LEU A 130 -1.36 5.07 7.81
C LEU A 130 -0.63 3.96 8.55
N ALA A 131 -0.21 2.88 7.87
CA ALA A 131 0.61 1.84 8.48
C ALA A 131 2.00 2.37 8.87
N ILE A 132 2.61 3.27 8.09
CA ILE A 132 3.86 3.94 8.46
C ILE A 132 3.65 4.85 9.68
N VAL A 133 2.57 5.65 9.70
CA VAL A 133 2.23 6.47 10.88
C VAL A 133 2.11 5.61 12.11
N LEU A 134 1.40 4.48 12.04
CA LEU A 134 1.27 3.55 13.15
C LEU A 134 2.64 3.02 13.62
N LEU A 135 3.56 2.69 12.70
CA LEU A 135 4.92 2.26 13.04
C LEU A 135 5.72 3.34 13.77
N LEU A 136 5.44 4.62 13.51
CA LEU A 136 6.12 5.75 14.15
C LEU A 136 5.54 6.11 15.53
N VAL A 137 4.34 5.63 15.84
CA VAL A 137 3.70 5.86 17.17
C VAL A 137 4.30 4.92 18.22
N PRO A 138 4.51 5.39 19.47
CA PRO A 138 4.89 4.53 20.60
C PRO A 138 3.85 3.43 20.86
N ALA A 139 4.29 2.19 20.97
CA ALA A 139 3.41 1.01 20.93
C ALA A 139 2.91 0.51 22.30
N GLY A 140 3.34 1.13 23.41
CA GLY A 140 3.11 0.60 24.77
C GLY A 140 1.75 0.94 25.40
N SER A 141 0.79 1.50 24.67
CA SER A 141 -0.46 1.99 25.23
C SER A 141 -1.70 1.52 24.48
N LEU A 142 -2.88 1.56 25.13
CA LEU A 142 -4.18 1.33 24.49
C LEU A 142 -4.42 2.32 23.34
N LEU A 143 -3.90 3.55 23.43
CA LEU A 143 -3.98 4.54 22.34
C LEU A 143 -3.40 4.00 21.03
N PHE A 144 -2.32 3.22 21.08
CA PHE A 144 -1.74 2.60 19.87
C PHE A 144 -2.73 1.62 19.22
N VAL A 145 -3.40 0.78 20.01
CA VAL A 145 -4.41 -0.17 19.53
C VAL A 145 -5.65 0.58 19.02
N ALA A 146 -6.06 1.65 19.70
CA ALA A 146 -7.17 2.49 19.27
C ALA A 146 -6.89 3.22 17.95
N LEU A 147 -5.67 3.72 17.75
CA LEU A 147 -5.26 4.30 16.46
C LEU A 147 -5.24 3.27 15.35
N ALA A 148 -4.78 2.05 15.62
CA ALA A 148 -4.84 0.96 14.64
C ALA A 148 -6.28 0.63 14.22
N ALA A 149 -7.21 0.60 15.19
CA ALA A 149 -8.64 0.44 14.93
C ALA A 149 -9.21 1.59 14.08
N LEU A 150 -8.93 2.83 14.47
CA LEU A 150 -9.36 4.03 13.74
C LEU A 150 -8.83 4.02 12.29
N PHE A 151 -7.54 3.74 12.10
CA PHE A 151 -6.95 3.67 10.76
C PHE A 151 -7.58 2.56 9.92
N SER A 152 -7.89 1.41 10.51
CA SER A 152 -8.57 0.32 9.83
C SER A 152 -9.99 0.71 9.38
N ILE A 153 -10.75 1.41 10.23
CA ILE A 153 -12.08 1.95 9.90
C ILE A 153 -11.97 2.96 8.76
N VAL A 154 -11.09 3.94 8.88
CA VAL A 154 -10.87 4.97 7.86
C VAL A 154 -10.49 4.35 6.51
N LEU A 155 -9.60 3.36 6.51
CA LEU A 155 -9.19 2.66 5.30
C LEU A 155 -10.35 1.92 4.62
N VAL A 156 -11.21 1.23 5.38
CA VAL A 156 -12.38 0.55 4.82
C VAL A 156 -13.40 1.56 4.26
N LEU A 157 -13.56 2.73 4.87
CA LEU A 157 -14.40 3.82 4.34
C LEU A 157 -13.79 4.46 3.06
N ILE A 158 -12.47 4.59 2.99
CA ILE A 158 -11.77 5.06 1.77
C ILE A 158 -11.97 4.04 0.64
N HIS A 159 -11.69 2.77 0.92
CA HIS A 159 -11.86 1.68 -0.02
C HIS A 159 -11.99 0.35 0.74
N HIS A 160 -13.15 -0.27 0.70
CA HIS A 160 -13.47 -1.48 1.47
C HIS A 160 -12.46 -2.63 1.26
N ILE A 161 -11.77 -2.72 0.09
CA ILE A 161 -10.72 -3.72 -0.19
C ILE A 161 -9.56 -3.68 0.81
N HIS A 162 -9.39 -2.56 1.53
CA HIS A 162 -8.34 -2.46 2.54
C HIS A 162 -8.51 -3.45 3.68
N LEU A 163 -9.72 -4.01 3.91
CA LEU A 163 -9.90 -5.12 4.84
C LEU A 163 -8.97 -6.30 4.53
N LEU A 164 -8.74 -6.59 3.24
CA LEU A 164 -7.85 -7.67 2.82
C LEU A 164 -6.42 -7.17 2.55
N MET A 165 -6.27 -5.89 2.20
CA MET A 165 -4.99 -5.34 1.73
C MET A 165 -4.11 -4.84 2.88
N TYR A 166 -4.56 -3.87 3.68
CA TYR A 166 -3.72 -3.25 4.71
C TYR A 166 -4.15 -3.54 6.15
N VAL A 167 -5.43 -3.86 6.41
CA VAL A 167 -5.89 -4.18 7.77
C VAL A 167 -5.14 -5.39 8.36
N PRO A 168 -4.87 -6.49 7.63
CA PRO A 168 -4.06 -7.59 8.16
C PRO A 168 -2.64 -7.16 8.54
N THR A 169 -2.06 -6.23 7.78
CA THR A 169 -0.74 -5.65 8.08
C THR A 169 -0.78 -4.78 9.32
N ILE A 170 -1.81 -3.93 9.49
CA ILE A 170 -2.02 -3.11 10.70
C ILE A 170 -2.15 -4.02 11.92
N ILE A 171 -2.95 -5.10 11.85
CA ILE A 171 -3.08 -6.10 12.91
C ILE A 171 -1.72 -6.73 13.22
N THR A 172 -0.97 -7.13 12.21
CA THR A 172 0.38 -7.70 12.36
C THR A 172 1.33 -6.72 13.05
N ILE A 173 1.30 -5.44 12.70
CA ILE A 173 2.07 -4.38 13.36
C ILE A 173 1.67 -4.27 14.84
N VAL A 174 0.37 -4.33 15.16
CA VAL A 174 -0.11 -4.32 16.56
C VAL A 174 0.40 -5.55 17.30
N VAL A 175 0.30 -6.74 16.73
CA VAL A 175 0.80 -7.98 17.34
C VAL A 175 2.30 -7.85 17.63
N ILE A 176 3.09 -7.42 16.67
CA ILE A 176 4.56 -7.33 16.82
C ILE A 176 4.94 -6.21 17.77
N ARG A 177 4.45 -4.99 17.56
CA ARG A 177 4.89 -3.79 18.26
C ARG A 177 4.29 -3.63 19.65
N HIS A 178 3.08 -4.15 19.87
CA HIS A 178 2.39 -4.05 21.16
C HIS A 178 2.47 -5.36 21.93
N TYR A 179 1.88 -6.44 21.41
CA TYR A 179 1.76 -7.68 22.19
C TYR A 179 3.09 -8.41 22.37
N LEU A 180 3.98 -8.50 21.36
CA LEU A 180 5.27 -9.17 21.53
C LEU A 180 6.28 -8.31 22.32
N ALA A 181 6.19 -6.99 22.26
CA ALA A 181 7.11 -6.09 22.93
C ALA A 181 6.71 -5.76 24.39
N HIS A 182 5.40 -5.72 24.69
CA HIS A 182 4.88 -5.24 25.98
C HIS A 182 4.03 -6.29 26.71
N GLY A 183 3.75 -7.44 26.09
CA GLY A 183 2.93 -8.50 26.66
C GLY A 183 1.44 -8.37 26.31
N CYS A 184 0.70 -9.45 26.62
CA CYS A 184 -0.73 -9.58 26.32
C CYS A 184 -1.55 -9.10 27.53
N ASP A 185 -2.21 -7.96 27.41
CA ASP A 185 -3.26 -7.54 28.35
C ASP A 185 -4.64 -7.91 27.81
N ARG A 186 -5.49 -8.51 28.66
CA ARG A 186 -6.83 -8.97 28.27
C ARG A 186 -7.71 -7.85 27.75
N THR A 187 -7.62 -6.65 28.33
CA THR A 187 -8.41 -5.50 27.90
C THR A 187 -8.04 -5.07 26.47
N ASN A 188 -6.74 -4.98 26.18
CA ASN A 188 -6.24 -4.62 24.85
C ASN A 188 -6.58 -5.69 23.80
N VAL A 189 -6.52 -6.97 24.16
CA VAL A 189 -6.94 -8.08 23.28
C VAL A 189 -8.43 -8.02 22.98
N ALA A 190 -9.27 -7.87 24.01
CA ALA A 190 -10.71 -7.75 23.85
C ALA A 190 -11.07 -6.54 22.96
N PHE A 191 -10.45 -5.38 23.22
CA PHE A 191 -10.63 -4.19 22.38
C PHE A 191 -10.22 -4.44 20.92
N GLY A 192 -9.07 -5.08 20.68
CA GLY A 192 -8.59 -5.41 19.35
C GLY A 192 -9.54 -6.35 18.59
N ILE A 193 -10.09 -7.36 19.28
CA ILE A 193 -11.10 -8.27 18.69
C ILE A 193 -12.38 -7.50 18.35
N MET A 194 -12.90 -6.66 19.25
CA MET A 194 -14.09 -5.84 18.98
C MET A 194 -13.86 -4.88 17.81
N ALA A 195 -12.69 -4.26 17.74
CA ALA A 195 -12.32 -3.40 16.63
C ALA A 195 -12.30 -4.16 15.29
N LEU A 196 -11.72 -5.37 15.27
CA LEU A 196 -11.71 -6.23 14.07
C LEU A 196 -13.14 -6.62 13.65
N LEU A 197 -14.00 -6.98 14.60
CA LEU A 197 -15.41 -7.28 14.31
C LEU A 197 -16.13 -6.06 13.74
N ALA A 198 -15.92 -4.86 14.30
CA ALA A 198 -16.50 -3.61 13.80
C ALA A 198 -16.01 -3.28 12.39
N VAL A 199 -14.72 -3.40 12.12
CA VAL A 199 -14.13 -3.17 10.79
C VAL A 199 -14.66 -4.18 9.77
N SER A 200 -14.81 -5.45 10.16
CA SER A 200 -15.39 -6.49 9.31
C SER A 200 -16.87 -6.23 9.03
N ALA A 201 -17.64 -5.84 10.04
CA ALA A 201 -19.05 -5.46 9.87
C ALA A 201 -19.19 -4.26 8.91
N LEU A 202 -18.32 -3.25 9.04
CA LEU A 202 -18.29 -2.10 8.13
C LEU A 202 -17.96 -2.53 6.68
N PHE A 203 -17.02 -3.46 6.49
CA PHE A 203 -16.73 -4.02 5.17
C PHE A 203 -17.96 -4.71 4.56
N PHE A 204 -18.63 -5.58 5.32
CA PHE A 204 -19.84 -6.24 4.84
C PHE A 204 -20.95 -5.23 4.57
N ALA A 205 -21.11 -4.20 5.44
CA ALA A 205 -22.07 -3.11 5.19
C ALA A 205 -21.77 -2.40 3.87
N ALA A 206 -20.49 -2.03 3.61
CA ALA A 206 -20.10 -1.40 2.35
C ALA A 206 -20.31 -2.33 1.14
N GLN A 207 -20.11 -3.64 1.32
CA GLN A 207 -20.25 -4.61 0.24
C GLN A 207 -21.71 -4.91 -0.12
N PHE A 208 -22.61 -5.03 0.88
CA PHE A 208 -24.01 -5.41 0.66
C PHE A 208 -24.95 -4.22 0.48
N TRP A 209 -24.67 -3.09 1.13
CA TRP A 209 -25.54 -1.90 1.12
C TRP A 209 -24.87 -0.66 0.50
N GLY A 210 -23.57 -0.73 0.18
CA GLY A 210 -22.82 0.39 -0.37
C GLY A 210 -22.84 0.48 -1.90
N THR A 211 -23.79 -0.18 -2.58
CA THR A 211 -24.01 -0.01 -4.03
C THR A 211 -24.78 1.28 -4.30
N MET A 212 -24.57 1.87 -5.48
CA MET A 212 -25.23 3.10 -5.89
C MET A 212 -26.75 2.91 -5.94
N PRO A 213 -27.54 3.74 -5.20
CA PRO A 213 -28.99 3.56 -5.10
C PRO A 213 -29.78 4.22 -6.23
N VAL A 214 -29.16 5.09 -7.05
CA VAL A 214 -29.80 5.82 -8.14
C VAL A 214 -29.48 5.20 -9.49
N PRO A 215 -30.29 5.42 -10.56
CA PRO A 215 -30.00 4.97 -11.91
C PRO A 215 -28.63 5.49 -12.42
N GLU A 216 -27.95 4.71 -13.26
CA GLU A 216 -26.60 5.08 -13.75
C GLU A 216 -26.61 6.41 -14.52
N ALA A 217 -27.67 6.69 -15.29
CA ALA A 217 -27.80 7.95 -16.03
C ALA A 217 -27.84 9.17 -15.08
N ASP A 218 -28.56 9.07 -13.97
CA ASP A 218 -28.70 10.15 -12.98
C ASP A 218 -27.36 10.33 -12.24
N PHE A 219 -26.71 9.23 -11.87
CA PHE A 219 -25.38 9.24 -11.28
C PHE A 219 -24.35 9.91 -12.18
N VAL A 220 -24.29 9.52 -13.45
CA VAL A 220 -23.35 10.13 -14.43
C VAL A 220 -23.68 11.61 -14.64
N ALA A 221 -24.97 11.99 -14.68
CA ALA A 221 -25.39 13.38 -14.78
C ALA A 221 -24.92 14.21 -13.57
N ASP A 222 -25.04 13.65 -12.36
CA ASP A 222 -24.55 14.29 -11.14
C ASP A 222 -23.02 14.43 -11.15
N LEU A 223 -22.26 13.36 -11.43
CA LEU A 223 -20.82 13.43 -11.55
C LEU A 223 -20.39 14.51 -12.55
N LYS A 224 -21.07 14.59 -13.72
CA LYS A 224 -20.83 15.61 -14.73
C LYS A 224 -21.09 17.00 -14.21
N SER A 225 -22.13 17.18 -13.38
CA SER A 225 -22.44 18.45 -12.74
C SER A 225 -21.33 18.95 -11.81
N ARG A 226 -20.57 18.04 -11.21
CA ARG A 226 -19.44 18.31 -10.30
C ARG A 226 -18.10 18.48 -11.00
N MET A 227 -17.98 18.17 -12.28
CA MET A 227 -16.77 18.41 -13.06
C MET A 227 -16.57 19.89 -13.34
N ALA A 228 -15.34 20.38 -13.20
CA ALA A 228 -14.97 21.73 -13.63
C ALA A 228 -15.02 21.87 -15.16
N ASP A 229 -14.77 20.79 -15.91
CA ASP A 229 -14.93 20.70 -17.36
C ASP A 229 -15.93 19.58 -17.71
N PRO A 230 -17.23 19.91 -17.87
CA PRO A 230 -18.27 18.95 -18.18
C PRO A 230 -18.16 18.33 -19.59
N SER A 231 -17.30 18.85 -20.47
CA SER A 231 -17.08 18.30 -21.81
C SER A 231 -16.30 16.99 -21.80
N ARG A 232 -15.47 16.75 -20.75
CA ARG A 232 -14.61 15.58 -20.59
C ARG A 232 -15.37 14.35 -20.05
N THR A 233 -16.49 14.01 -20.71
CA THR A 233 -17.30 12.83 -20.36
C THR A 233 -16.55 11.50 -20.50
N ASP A 234 -15.48 11.47 -21.30
CA ASP A 234 -14.55 10.34 -21.41
C ASP A 234 -14.01 9.87 -20.06
N LEU A 235 -13.84 10.81 -19.12
CA LEU A 235 -13.32 10.51 -17.78
C LEU A 235 -14.30 9.70 -16.91
N LEU A 236 -15.57 9.65 -17.25
CA LEU A 236 -16.63 8.95 -16.49
C LEU A 236 -16.89 7.52 -16.97
N GLN A 237 -16.17 7.02 -17.98
CA GLN A 237 -16.39 5.69 -18.57
C GLN A 237 -16.33 4.51 -17.57
N PHE A 238 -15.74 4.70 -16.39
CA PHE A 238 -15.68 3.68 -15.34
C PHE A 238 -16.69 3.90 -14.21
N ALA A 239 -17.66 4.80 -14.36
CA ALA A 239 -18.70 5.07 -13.35
C ALA A 239 -19.51 3.81 -12.99
N TYR A 240 -19.68 2.88 -13.94
CA TYR A 240 -20.35 1.59 -13.74
C TYR A 240 -19.77 0.75 -12.58
N ILE A 241 -18.52 0.97 -12.15
CA ILE A 241 -17.88 0.23 -11.05
C ILE A 241 -18.66 0.36 -9.72
N TRP A 242 -19.39 1.47 -9.51
CA TRP A 242 -20.22 1.66 -8.31
C TRP A 242 -21.48 0.80 -8.29
N TYR A 243 -21.87 0.25 -9.45
CA TYR A 243 -23.02 -0.65 -9.62
C TYR A 243 -22.61 -2.12 -9.65
N GLN A 244 -21.32 -2.44 -9.77
CA GLN A 244 -20.88 -3.82 -9.87
C GLN A 244 -21.05 -4.57 -8.55
N PRO A 245 -21.82 -5.68 -8.51
CA PRO A 245 -21.86 -6.57 -7.38
C PRO A 245 -20.57 -7.41 -7.31
N LEU A 246 -20.22 -7.87 -6.11
CA LEU A 246 -19.04 -8.70 -5.87
C LEU A 246 -18.98 -9.93 -6.77
N ALA A 247 -20.11 -10.59 -6.99
CA ALA A 247 -20.19 -11.77 -7.88
C ALA A 247 -19.72 -11.47 -9.30
N LYS A 248 -20.03 -10.27 -9.82
CA LYS A 248 -19.57 -9.84 -11.14
C LYS A 248 -18.07 -9.55 -11.14
N GLU A 249 -17.54 -8.89 -10.12
CA GLU A 249 -16.10 -8.63 -9.96
C GLU A 249 -15.31 -9.94 -9.94
N ILE A 250 -15.79 -10.95 -9.19
CA ILE A 250 -15.20 -12.29 -9.13
C ILE A 250 -15.26 -12.97 -10.51
N SER A 251 -16.41 -12.97 -11.17
CA SER A 251 -16.58 -13.57 -12.50
C SER A 251 -15.62 -12.94 -13.52
N ASP A 252 -15.50 -11.61 -13.53
CA ASP A 252 -14.60 -10.89 -14.42
C ASP A 252 -13.12 -11.21 -14.12
N THR A 253 -12.78 -11.43 -12.85
CA THR A 253 -11.43 -11.84 -12.44
C THR A 253 -11.09 -13.21 -12.97
N TRP A 254 -11.98 -14.18 -12.82
CA TRP A 254 -11.79 -15.55 -13.33
C TRP A 254 -11.75 -15.60 -14.86
N GLY A 255 -12.55 -14.77 -15.54
CA GLY A 255 -12.49 -14.63 -17.02
C GLY A 255 -11.15 -14.10 -17.52
N ARG A 256 -10.46 -13.28 -16.70
CA ARG A 256 -9.12 -12.71 -17.00
C ARG A 256 -7.95 -13.55 -16.49
N LEU A 257 -8.21 -14.62 -15.73
CA LEU A 257 -7.16 -15.45 -15.11
C LEU A 257 -6.14 -15.99 -16.13
N PRO A 258 -6.52 -16.51 -17.32
CA PRO A 258 -5.54 -17.01 -18.29
C PRO A 258 -4.53 -15.92 -18.72
N HIS A 259 -4.99 -14.68 -18.83
CA HIS A 259 -4.12 -13.54 -19.15
C HIS A 259 -3.24 -13.12 -17.96
N ASN A 260 -3.79 -13.08 -16.75
CA ASN A 260 -3.07 -12.66 -15.55
C ASN A 260 -2.01 -13.67 -15.13
N ILE A 261 -2.23 -14.96 -15.39
CA ILE A 261 -1.28 -16.04 -15.05
C ILE A 261 0.05 -15.90 -15.82
N LEU A 262 0.03 -15.28 -17.00
CA LEU A 262 1.23 -14.97 -17.77
C LEU A 262 2.14 -13.97 -17.06
N GLY A 263 1.62 -13.19 -16.14
CA GLY A 263 2.41 -12.27 -15.29
C GLY A 263 3.13 -12.96 -14.13
N VAL A 264 2.72 -14.17 -13.73
CA VAL A 264 3.26 -14.87 -12.56
C VAL A 264 4.76 -15.11 -12.62
N PRO A 265 5.37 -15.54 -13.76
CA PRO A 265 6.82 -15.68 -13.86
C PRO A 265 7.57 -14.36 -13.62
N VAL A 266 7.03 -13.24 -14.12
CA VAL A 266 7.61 -11.91 -13.90
C VAL A 266 7.53 -11.52 -12.44
N PHE A 267 6.42 -11.76 -11.78
CA PHE A 267 6.26 -11.49 -10.34
C PHE A 267 7.21 -12.37 -9.50
N ALA A 268 7.33 -13.66 -9.84
CA ALA A 268 8.25 -14.57 -9.19
C ALA A 268 9.71 -14.11 -9.36
N LEU A 269 10.10 -13.69 -10.57
CA LEU A 269 11.43 -13.13 -10.85
C LEU A 269 11.66 -11.86 -9.99
N LEU A 270 10.70 -10.94 -9.93
CA LEU A 270 10.83 -9.71 -9.14
C LEU A 270 10.98 -10.02 -7.64
N ILE A 271 10.19 -10.97 -7.11
CA ILE A 271 10.30 -11.42 -5.72
C ILE A 271 11.70 -12.05 -5.49
N TRP A 272 12.17 -12.88 -6.42
CA TRP A 272 13.50 -13.50 -6.35
C TRP A 272 14.63 -12.48 -6.35
N LEU A 273 14.55 -11.42 -7.14
CA LEU A 273 15.53 -10.32 -7.14
C LEU A 273 15.63 -9.60 -5.79
N HIS A 274 14.60 -9.70 -4.94
CA HIS A 274 14.65 -9.18 -3.57
C HIS A 274 15.20 -10.21 -2.55
N THR A 275 15.81 -11.32 -2.99
CA THR A 275 16.35 -12.35 -2.10
C THR A 275 17.29 -11.80 -1.01
N PRO A 276 18.17 -10.81 -1.23
CA PRO A 276 18.97 -10.23 -0.14
C PRO A 276 18.12 -9.64 0.97
N LEU A 277 17.02 -8.98 0.62
CA LEU A 277 16.08 -8.40 1.58
C LEU A 277 15.26 -9.48 2.30
N TRP A 278 14.82 -10.53 1.59
CA TRP A 278 14.07 -11.62 2.19
C TRP A 278 14.93 -12.45 3.14
N ARG A 279 16.19 -12.71 2.78
CA ARG A 279 17.16 -13.36 3.69
C ARG A 279 17.39 -12.52 4.94
N TYR A 280 17.57 -11.22 4.78
CA TYR A 280 17.69 -10.31 5.90
C TYR A 280 16.44 -10.36 6.81
N PHE A 281 15.24 -10.36 6.22
CA PHE A 281 14.00 -10.47 6.97
C PHE A 281 13.89 -11.79 7.73
N ALA A 282 14.25 -12.90 7.09
CA ALA A 282 14.29 -14.22 7.75
C ALA A 282 15.29 -14.23 8.93
N ASN A 283 16.46 -13.59 8.79
CA ASN A 283 17.44 -13.45 9.86
C ASN A 283 16.91 -12.62 11.03
N LEU A 284 16.13 -11.54 10.75
CA LEU A 284 15.46 -10.76 11.79
C LEU A 284 14.48 -11.63 12.60
N ILE A 285 13.69 -12.46 11.94
CA ILE A 285 12.75 -13.38 12.60
C ILE A 285 13.53 -14.45 13.38
N GLY A 286 14.61 -14.99 12.80
CA GLY A 286 15.47 -15.97 13.46
C GLY A 286 16.16 -15.44 14.72
N ALA A 287 16.43 -14.13 14.78
CA ALA A 287 17.04 -13.48 15.94
C ALA A 287 16.10 -13.30 17.14
N LEU A 288 14.79 -13.51 16.96
CA LEU A 288 13.83 -13.42 18.06
C LEU A 288 14.10 -14.52 19.10
N ALA A 289 14.23 -14.12 20.36
CA ALA A 289 14.66 -15.00 21.45
C ALA A 289 13.67 -16.15 21.75
N SER A 290 12.37 -15.96 21.49
CA SER A 290 11.31 -16.92 21.77
C SER A 290 10.82 -17.62 20.51
N ASP A 291 10.76 -18.96 20.54
CA ASP A 291 10.13 -19.74 19.48
C ASP A 291 8.66 -19.38 19.29
N THR A 292 7.95 -19.06 20.37
CA THR A 292 6.56 -18.58 20.30
C THR A 292 6.47 -17.27 19.51
N HIS A 293 7.37 -16.30 19.76
CA HIS A 293 7.40 -15.05 19.01
C HIS A 293 7.69 -15.29 17.53
N ARG A 294 8.67 -16.17 17.20
CA ARG A 294 8.96 -16.55 15.82
C ARG A 294 7.74 -17.13 15.12
N ARG A 295 7.07 -18.12 15.75
CA ARG A 295 5.86 -18.75 15.21
C ARG A 295 4.73 -17.74 15.01
N LEU A 296 4.51 -16.81 15.95
CA LEU A 296 3.48 -15.78 15.83
C LEU A 296 3.76 -14.82 14.68
N VAL A 297 5.01 -14.37 14.51
CA VAL A 297 5.39 -13.53 13.36
C VAL A 297 5.18 -14.28 12.04
N ILE A 298 5.61 -15.55 11.95
CA ILE A 298 5.40 -16.37 10.76
C ILE A 298 3.92 -16.57 10.48
N ALA A 299 3.12 -16.89 11.50
CA ALA A 299 1.67 -17.05 11.35
C ALA A 299 1.00 -15.74 10.86
N ALA A 300 1.44 -14.58 11.37
CA ALA A 300 0.94 -13.29 10.93
C ALA A 300 1.31 -13.00 9.46
N LEU A 301 2.55 -13.31 9.04
CA LEU A 301 2.99 -13.19 7.63
C LEU A 301 2.17 -14.10 6.71
N ILE A 302 1.88 -15.34 7.14
CA ILE A 302 1.00 -16.26 6.41
C ILE A 302 -0.40 -15.66 6.34
N GLY A 303 -0.95 -15.14 7.44
CA GLY A 303 -2.26 -14.50 7.48
C GLY A 303 -2.38 -13.33 6.51
N VAL A 304 -1.39 -12.43 6.47
CA VAL A 304 -1.33 -11.34 5.48
C VAL A 304 -1.29 -11.91 4.06
N SER A 305 -0.45 -12.91 3.81
CA SER A 305 -0.33 -13.50 2.47
C SER A 305 -1.62 -14.21 2.03
N LEU A 306 -2.31 -14.89 2.93
CA LEU A 306 -3.61 -15.53 2.65
C LEU A 306 -4.68 -14.47 2.31
N ALA A 307 -4.72 -13.33 2.99
CA ALA A 307 -5.63 -12.24 2.64
C ALA A 307 -5.39 -11.75 1.20
N TYR A 308 -4.14 -11.68 0.76
CA TYR A 308 -3.81 -11.37 -0.64
C TYR A 308 -4.18 -12.49 -1.61
N VAL A 309 -4.04 -13.77 -1.23
CA VAL A 309 -4.54 -14.90 -2.06
C VAL A 309 -6.05 -14.79 -2.29
N VAL A 310 -6.81 -14.48 -1.24
CA VAL A 310 -8.26 -14.21 -1.36
C VAL A 310 -8.51 -13.04 -2.29
N MET A 311 -7.75 -11.95 -2.16
CA MET A 311 -7.88 -10.77 -3.01
C MET A 311 -7.56 -11.08 -4.48
N PHE A 312 -6.54 -11.90 -4.78
CA PHE A 312 -6.24 -12.34 -6.15
C PHE A 312 -7.37 -13.18 -6.77
N ALA A 313 -8.14 -13.91 -5.96
CA ALA A 313 -9.31 -14.63 -6.43
C ALA A 313 -10.52 -13.72 -6.69
N MET A 314 -10.57 -12.52 -6.11
CA MET A 314 -11.70 -11.60 -6.18
C MET A 314 -11.51 -10.46 -7.19
N VAL A 315 -10.27 -10.01 -7.40
CA VAL A 315 -9.96 -8.82 -8.20
C VAL A 315 -8.73 -9.03 -9.10
N PHE A 316 -8.79 -8.52 -10.33
CA PHE A 316 -7.90 -8.90 -11.43
C PHE A 316 -6.61 -8.07 -11.59
N ASP A 317 -6.39 -7.00 -10.81
CA ASP A 317 -5.21 -6.13 -10.97
C ASP A 317 -3.98 -6.68 -10.22
N TYR A 318 -3.48 -7.83 -10.67
CA TYR A 318 -2.44 -8.61 -9.98
C TYR A 318 -1.13 -7.85 -9.77
N SER A 319 -0.71 -7.03 -10.75
CA SER A 319 0.53 -6.24 -10.62
C SER A 319 0.46 -5.24 -9.47
N ARG A 320 -0.70 -4.63 -9.27
CA ARG A 320 -0.96 -3.70 -8.17
C ARG A 320 -1.03 -4.44 -6.83
N TRP A 321 -1.68 -5.62 -6.80
CA TRP A 321 -1.84 -6.37 -5.57
C TRP A 321 -0.54 -7.01 -5.09
N ILE A 322 0.28 -7.58 -5.98
CA ILE A 322 1.59 -8.11 -5.59
C ILE A 322 2.53 -7.00 -5.08
N SER A 323 2.43 -5.80 -5.65
CA SER A 323 3.19 -4.65 -5.18
C SER A 323 2.77 -4.24 -3.77
N ASN A 324 1.48 -4.16 -3.50
CA ASN A 324 0.98 -3.83 -2.15
C ASN A 324 1.31 -4.94 -1.14
N TRP A 325 1.26 -6.22 -1.54
CA TRP A 325 1.74 -7.32 -0.69
C TRP A 325 3.21 -7.14 -0.30
N ALA A 326 4.09 -6.83 -1.25
CA ALA A 326 5.50 -6.60 -0.97
C ALA A 326 5.70 -5.39 -0.03
N VAL A 327 4.95 -4.30 -0.23
CA VAL A 327 4.95 -3.14 0.68
C VAL A 327 4.54 -3.56 2.08
N CYS A 328 3.50 -4.38 2.24
CA CYS A 328 3.09 -4.91 3.53
C CYS A 328 4.21 -5.71 4.21
N MET A 329 4.93 -6.56 3.44
CA MET A 329 6.10 -7.29 3.95
C MET A 329 7.22 -6.34 4.39
N PHE A 330 7.49 -5.26 3.65
CA PHE A 330 8.48 -4.24 4.03
C PHE A 330 8.10 -3.53 5.32
N LEU A 331 6.82 -3.18 5.51
CA LEU A 331 6.33 -2.56 6.74
C LEU A 331 6.45 -3.50 7.95
N ILE A 332 6.12 -4.77 7.76
CA ILE A 332 6.27 -5.79 8.82
C ILE A 332 7.75 -6.02 9.15
N LEU A 333 8.65 -5.99 8.14
CA LEU A 333 10.10 -6.03 8.38
C LEU A 333 10.55 -4.90 9.31
N HIS A 334 10.06 -3.67 9.09
CA HIS A 334 10.32 -2.55 10.01
C HIS A 334 9.80 -2.84 11.42
N ALA A 335 8.58 -3.38 11.55
CA ALA A 335 8.00 -3.72 12.85
C ALA A 335 8.87 -4.74 13.61
N VAL A 336 9.35 -5.79 12.92
CA VAL A 336 10.23 -6.82 13.53
C VAL A 336 11.59 -6.23 13.90
N LYS A 337 12.19 -5.39 13.02
CA LYS A 337 13.48 -4.73 13.29
C LYS A 337 13.44 -3.82 14.51
N MET A 338 12.29 -3.26 14.85
CA MET A 338 12.11 -2.43 16.03
C MET A 338 12.08 -3.23 17.34
N LEU A 339 11.92 -4.56 17.31
CA LEU A 339 12.01 -5.40 18.51
C LEU A 339 13.45 -5.43 19.05
N PRO A 340 13.67 -5.37 20.37
CA PRO A 340 15.02 -5.34 20.96
C PRO A 340 15.93 -6.48 20.47
N ALA A 341 15.40 -7.71 20.43
CA ALA A 341 16.17 -8.90 20.02
C ALA A 341 16.63 -8.86 18.54
N ALA A 342 15.94 -8.11 17.66
CA ALA A 342 16.28 -8.02 16.25
C ALA A 342 17.19 -6.84 15.90
N ARG A 343 17.49 -5.93 16.87
CA ARG A 343 18.25 -4.70 16.60
C ARG A 343 19.67 -4.96 16.13
N GLU A 344 20.33 -5.97 16.68
CA GLU A 344 21.73 -6.29 16.40
C GLU A 344 21.90 -7.23 15.19
N THR A 345 20.81 -7.61 14.49
CA THR A 345 20.91 -8.47 13.30
C THR A 345 21.75 -7.79 12.23
N PRO A 346 22.76 -8.48 11.67
CA PRO A 346 23.62 -7.95 10.61
C PRO A 346 22.80 -7.45 9.41
N LEU A 347 23.16 -6.28 8.89
CA LEU A 347 22.51 -5.66 7.75
C LEU A 347 22.85 -6.39 6.43
N ILE A 348 22.13 -6.07 5.38
CA ILE A 348 22.49 -6.51 4.02
C ILE A 348 23.87 -6.01 3.67
N SER A 349 24.78 -6.93 3.27
CA SER A 349 26.17 -6.58 2.94
C SER A 349 26.22 -5.81 1.62
N ALA A 350 26.90 -4.67 1.63
CA ALA A 350 27.23 -3.91 0.43
C ALA A 350 28.41 -4.54 -0.37
N GLU A 351 29.14 -5.49 0.21
CA GLU A 351 30.30 -6.12 -0.40
C GLU A 351 29.94 -7.35 -1.23
N ASP A 352 28.73 -7.91 -1.04
CA ASP A 352 28.27 -9.05 -1.82
C ASP A 352 27.90 -8.63 -3.26
N GLN A 353 28.61 -9.23 -4.23
CA GLN A 353 28.42 -8.95 -5.66
C GLN A 353 26.97 -9.24 -6.13
N THR A 354 26.37 -10.32 -5.64
CA THR A 354 24.99 -10.68 -5.98
C THR A 354 24.02 -9.61 -5.50
N THR A 355 24.23 -9.11 -4.29
CA THR A 355 23.45 -8.00 -3.72
C THR A 355 23.57 -6.73 -4.57
N ASN A 356 24.79 -6.40 -5.02
CA ASN A 356 25.00 -5.23 -5.89
C ASN A 356 24.29 -5.36 -7.23
N ILE A 357 24.36 -6.52 -7.89
CA ILE A 357 23.69 -6.79 -9.16
C ILE A 357 22.16 -6.72 -8.98
N PHE A 358 21.63 -7.39 -7.96
CA PHE A 358 20.19 -7.37 -7.70
C PHE A 358 19.68 -5.97 -7.36
N GLY A 359 20.42 -5.20 -6.55
CA GLY A 359 20.10 -3.81 -6.23
C GLY A 359 20.03 -2.91 -7.46
N LEU A 360 20.99 -3.08 -8.40
CA LEU A 360 20.99 -2.40 -9.69
C LEU A 360 19.75 -2.76 -10.51
N ILE A 361 19.48 -4.05 -10.71
CA ILE A 361 18.35 -4.53 -11.52
C ILE A 361 17.03 -4.02 -10.92
N VAL A 362 16.80 -4.19 -9.62
CA VAL A 362 15.60 -3.73 -8.89
C VAL A 362 15.40 -2.22 -9.06
N THR A 363 16.49 -1.44 -9.02
CA THR A 363 16.43 0.01 -9.19
C THR A 363 16.03 0.41 -10.62
N LEU A 364 16.53 -0.29 -11.63
CA LEU A 364 16.26 0.02 -13.04
C LEU A 364 14.85 -0.33 -13.50
N ILE A 365 14.17 -1.24 -12.82
CA ILE A 365 12.79 -1.64 -13.18
C ILE A 365 11.82 -0.52 -12.78
N PRO A 366 11.11 0.11 -13.75
CA PRO A 366 10.27 1.26 -13.47
C PRO A 366 8.91 0.90 -12.86
N ARG A 367 8.41 -0.31 -13.13
CA ARG A 367 7.11 -0.79 -12.62
C ARG A 367 7.02 -2.30 -12.55
N VAL A 368 6.07 -2.81 -11.78
CA VAL A 368 5.66 -4.20 -11.75
C VAL A 368 4.60 -4.46 -12.84
N GLY A 369 4.74 -5.59 -13.51
CA GLY A 369 3.77 -6.06 -14.49
C GLY A 369 4.18 -5.88 -15.93
N ILE A 370 3.57 -6.70 -16.79
CA ILE A 370 3.69 -6.65 -18.23
C ILE A 370 2.89 -5.45 -18.72
N VAL A 371 3.40 -4.73 -19.72
CA VAL A 371 2.61 -3.76 -20.45
C VAL A 371 1.40 -4.50 -21.00
N ARG A 372 0.19 -4.12 -20.61
CA ARG A 372 -1.00 -4.67 -21.24
C ARG A 372 -0.88 -4.40 -22.72
N PRO A 373 -0.87 -5.41 -23.58
CA PRO A 373 -1.43 -5.21 -24.89
C PRO A 373 -2.92 -4.94 -24.63
N PHE A 374 -3.39 -3.79 -25.02
CA PHE A 374 -4.79 -3.38 -24.86
C PHE A 374 -5.72 -4.30 -25.55
#